data_d61c1f548de20c2d6555fa8cda8646e6
#
_entry.id   d61c1f548de20c2d6555fa8cda8646e6
#
_cell.length_a   1.000
_cell.length_b   1.000
_cell.length_c   1.000
_cell.angle_alpha   90.00
_cell.angle_beta   90.00
_cell.angle_gamma   90.00
#
_symmetry.space_group_name_H-M   'P 1'
#
loop_
_entity.id
_entity.type
_entity.pdbx_description
1 polymer ?
#
loop_
_entity_poly.entity_id
_entity_poly.type
_entity_poly.pdbx_seq_one_letter_code
_entity_poly.pdbx_strand_id
1 'polypeptide(L)'
;MSEPKTVARTAAEIIPGLYHFKIDDERIKTQSDAYAVVQGGTVVLIDPLPLDPAQLSRLGRLEAIVLGSPSHQRSAWRYRREFRAKVHAPEGWSDLDEKPDATYREGDPLPGGIRPLHAPGPGNAHHVFHIARKPGALLCTDLWHVTGRGVEFLPDKYLSNPDRARDSARRLLEVDFDVLCFGHGDPIMKGGRQAASDLVKKDAAARKSR
;
A
#
# COMPACT_ATOMS: atom_id res chain seq x y z
N MET A 1 2.85 -11.29 -12.63
CA MET A 1 2.35 -12.07 -11.44
C MET A 1 0.89 -12.38 -11.65
N SER A 2 0.43 -13.62 -11.34
CA SER A 2 -0.98 -13.99 -11.55
C SER A 2 -1.90 -13.20 -10.61
N GLU A 3 -3.07 -12.82 -11.10
CA GLU A 3 -4.13 -12.21 -10.31
C GLU A 3 -4.70 -13.22 -9.28
N PRO A 4 -5.07 -12.80 -8.04
CA PRO A 4 -5.81 -13.65 -7.11
C PRO A 4 -7.17 -14.05 -7.70
N LYS A 5 -7.63 -15.27 -7.39
CA LYS A 5 -8.97 -15.74 -7.76
C LYS A 5 -10.03 -15.34 -6.73
N THR A 6 -9.60 -15.22 -5.47
CA THR A 6 -10.46 -14.77 -4.37
C THR A 6 -10.84 -13.30 -4.58
N VAL A 7 -12.12 -12.98 -4.39
CA VAL A 7 -12.71 -11.64 -4.58
C VAL A 7 -13.13 -11.08 -3.24
N ALA A 8 -12.68 -9.87 -2.91
CA ALA A 8 -13.14 -9.14 -1.73
C ALA A 8 -14.63 -8.80 -1.89
N ARG A 9 -15.42 -9.16 -0.89
CA ARG A 9 -16.90 -8.97 -0.91
C ARG A 9 -17.33 -7.60 -0.46
N THR A 10 -16.50 -6.91 0.33
CA THR A 10 -16.80 -5.60 0.90
C THR A 10 -15.58 -4.71 0.89
N ALA A 11 -15.81 -3.40 0.83
CA ALA A 11 -14.82 -2.37 1.11
C ALA A 11 -15.36 -1.52 2.26
N ALA A 12 -14.59 -1.41 3.35
CA ALA A 12 -14.96 -0.66 4.54
C ALA A 12 -14.27 0.70 4.55
N GLU A 13 -15.01 1.77 4.78
CA GLU A 13 -14.43 3.09 4.99
C GLU A 13 -13.66 3.12 6.33
N ILE A 14 -12.39 3.47 6.30
CA ILE A 14 -11.51 3.51 7.48
C ILE A 14 -11.22 4.94 7.95
N ILE A 15 -11.15 5.89 7.04
CA ILE A 15 -11.24 7.34 7.31
C ILE A 15 -12.02 7.96 6.15
N PRO A 16 -12.53 9.19 6.26
CA PRO A 16 -13.34 9.81 5.21
C PRO A 16 -12.70 9.70 3.82
N GLY A 17 -13.34 8.95 2.92
CA GLY A 17 -12.90 8.70 1.54
C GLY A 17 -11.72 7.76 1.36
N LEU A 18 -11.24 7.06 2.41
CA LEU A 18 -10.29 5.97 2.28
C LEU A 18 -10.95 4.66 2.69
N TYR A 19 -11.01 3.71 1.77
CA TYR A 19 -11.62 2.40 1.95
C TYR A 19 -10.56 1.31 1.95
N HIS A 20 -10.74 0.31 2.81
CA HIS A 20 -9.93 -0.88 2.92
C HIS A 20 -10.72 -2.11 2.48
N PHE A 21 -10.10 -3.01 1.74
CA PHE A 21 -10.63 -4.33 1.41
C PHE A 21 -9.53 -5.37 1.36
N LYS A 22 -9.88 -6.61 1.64
CA LYS A 22 -8.92 -7.70 1.82
C LYS A 22 -9.44 -9.03 1.32
N ILE A 23 -8.51 -9.94 1.10
CA ILE A 23 -8.78 -11.35 0.77
C ILE A 23 -7.82 -12.27 1.55
N ASP A 24 -8.24 -13.51 1.75
CA ASP A 24 -7.30 -14.60 2.00
C ASP A 24 -6.69 -14.98 0.65
N ASP A 25 -5.44 -14.60 0.42
CA ASP A 25 -4.77 -14.75 -0.87
C ASP A 25 -4.24 -16.17 -1.01
N GLU A 26 -4.90 -16.96 -1.84
CA GLU A 26 -4.58 -18.38 -2.05
C GLU A 26 -3.17 -18.60 -2.64
N ARG A 27 -2.59 -17.58 -3.28
CA ARG A 27 -1.26 -17.67 -3.91
C ARG A 27 -0.13 -17.65 -2.90
N ILE A 28 -0.29 -16.88 -1.83
CA ILE A 28 0.72 -16.66 -0.80
C ILE A 28 0.31 -17.21 0.58
N LYS A 29 -0.91 -17.74 0.69
CA LYS A 29 -1.50 -18.36 1.89
C LYS A 29 -1.50 -17.43 3.12
N THR A 30 -1.74 -16.14 2.87
CA THR A 30 -1.90 -15.12 3.91
C THR A 30 -2.86 -14.04 3.43
N GLN A 31 -3.27 -13.16 4.35
CA GLN A 31 -4.10 -12.01 4.01
C GLN A 31 -3.34 -11.07 3.07
N SER A 32 -4.03 -10.60 2.03
CA SER A 32 -3.61 -9.47 1.20
C SER A 32 -4.62 -8.34 1.33
N ASP A 33 -4.11 -7.12 1.37
CA ASP A 33 -4.87 -5.90 1.59
C ASP A 33 -4.69 -4.93 0.43
N ALA A 34 -5.75 -4.19 0.14
CA ALA A 34 -5.77 -3.14 -0.87
C ALA A 34 -6.67 -1.98 -0.43
N TYR A 35 -6.51 -0.84 -1.07
CA TYR A 35 -7.18 0.37 -0.66
C TYR A 35 -7.81 1.09 -1.86
N ALA A 36 -8.88 1.85 -1.56
CA ALA A 36 -9.50 2.76 -2.52
C ALA A 36 -9.59 4.17 -1.92
N VAL A 37 -9.12 5.16 -2.66
CA VAL A 37 -9.29 6.56 -2.32
C VAL A 37 -10.45 7.10 -3.15
N VAL A 38 -11.47 7.62 -2.49
CA VAL A 38 -12.67 8.18 -3.11
C VAL A 38 -12.69 9.69 -2.93
N GLN A 39 -12.85 10.40 -4.04
CA GLN A 39 -12.94 11.86 -4.06
C GLN A 39 -13.80 12.35 -5.23
N GLY A 40 -14.82 13.17 -4.95
CA GLY A 40 -15.65 13.77 -5.99
C GLY A 40 -16.33 12.75 -6.93
N GLY A 41 -16.71 11.57 -6.42
CA GLY A 41 -17.32 10.50 -7.21
C GLY A 41 -16.35 9.69 -8.07
N THR A 42 -15.04 9.94 -7.96
CA THR A 42 -13.99 9.14 -8.60
C THR A 42 -13.26 8.26 -7.59
N VAL A 43 -12.74 7.14 -8.07
CA VAL A 43 -12.03 6.12 -7.30
C VAL A 43 -10.61 5.97 -7.83
N VAL A 44 -9.65 5.95 -6.92
CA VAL A 44 -8.27 5.53 -7.18
C VAL A 44 -7.98 4.28 -6.37
N LEU A 45 -7.63 3.18 -7.02
CA LEU A 45 -7.23 1.95 -6.33
C LEU A 45 -5.73 1.94 -6.08
N ILE A 46 -5.33 1.53 -4.88
CA ILE A 46 -3.92 1.36 -4.49
C ILE A 46 -3.64 -0.13 -4.32
N ASP A 47 -2.64 -0.66 -5.05
CA ASP A 47 -2.21 -2.06 -5.02
C ASP A 47 -3.39 -3.05 -5.14
N PRO A 48 -4.22 -2.96 -6.20
CA PRO A 48 -5.59 -3.47 -6.20
C PRO A 48 -5.69 -4.98 -6.18
N LEU A 49 -6.56 -5.46 -5.33
CA LEU A 49 -7.09 -6.83 -5.30
C LEU A 49 -8.41 -6.91 -6.08
N PRO A 50 -8.86 -8.12 -6.46
CA PRO A 50 -10.22 -8.30 -6.97
C PRO A 50 -11.25 -7.82 -5.93
N LEU A 51 -12.10 -6.88 -6.31
CA LEU A 51 -13.22 -6.37 -5.50
C LEU A 51 -14.51 -6.66 -6.25
N ASP A 52 -15.55 -7.03 -5.51
CA ASP A 52 -16.89 -7.25 -6.05
C ASP A 52 -17.33 -6.04 -6.90
N PRO A 53 -17.80 -6.24 -8.15
CA PRO A 53 -18.13 -5.16 -9.06
C PRO A 53 -19.22 -4.21 -8.52
N ALA A 54 -20.18 -4.73 -7.74
CA ALA A 54 -21.21 -3.90 -7.13
C ALA A 54 -20.63 -3.01 -6.03
N GLN A 55 -19.62 -3.51 -5.28
CA GLN A 55 -18.92 -2.69 -4.29
C GLN A 55 -18.10 -1.59 -4.99
N LEU A 56 -17.34 -1.93 -6.03
CA LEU A 56 -16.57 -0.94 -6.78
C LEU A 56 -17.48 0.14 -7.38
N SER A 57 -18.61 -0.26 -7.97
CA SER A 57 -19.60 0.67 -8.53
C SER A 57 -20.19 1.63 -7.48
N ARG A 58 -20.40 1.16 -6.24
CA ARG A 58 -20.88 1.99 -5.12
C ARG A 58 -19.86 3.03 -4.68
N LEU A 59 -18.58 2.75 -4.79
CA LEU A 59 -17.51 3.69 -4.46
C LEU A 59 -17.44 4.85 -5.45
N GLY A 60 -17.76 4.60 -6.72
CA GLY A 60 -17.75 5.60 -7.77
C GLY A 60 -17.13 5.10 -9.07
N ARG A 61 -16.76 6.04 -9.96
CA ARG A 61 -16.11 5.75 -11.24
C ARG A 61 -14.61 5.51 -11.03
N LEU A 62 -14.13 4.32 -11.37
CA LEU A 62 -12.69 4.02 -11.32
C LEU A 62 -11.94 4.89 -12.35
N GLU A 63 -11.02 5.71 -11.87
CA GLU A 63 -10.25 6.66 -12.67
C GLU A 63 -8.80 6.21 -12.84
N ALA A 64 -8.18 5.76 -11.75
CA ALA A 64 -6.77 5.42 -11.75
C ALA A 64 -6.44 4.26 -10.80
N ILE A 65 -5.28 3.68 -11.03
CA ILE A 65 -4.65 2.66 -10.22
C ILE A 65 -3.24 3.15 -9.89
N VAL A 66 -2.84 3.04 -8.64
CA VAL A 66 -1.50 3.42 -8.16
C VAL A 66 -0.85 2.19 -7.56
N LEU A 67 0.34 1.85 -8.04
CA LEU A 67 1.13 0.71 -7.59
C LEU A 67 2.29 1.17 -6.70
N GLY A 68 2.43 0.59 -5.51
CA GLY A 68 3.52 0.88 -4.56
C GLY A 68 4.63 -0.17 -4.55
N SER A 69 4.33 -1.39 -5.00
CA SER A 69 5.26 -2.52 -5.10
C SER A 69 5.05 -3.32 -6.39
N PRO A 70 6.12 -3.79 -7.09
CA PRO A 70 5.98 -4.65 -8.27
C PRO A 70 5.23 -5.94 -7.98
N SER A 71 5.34 -6.45 -6.75
CA SER A 71 4.61 -7.63 -6.29
C SER A 71 3.10 -7.40 -6.19
N HIS A 72 2.65 -6.16 -6.19
CA HIS A 72 1.25 -5.76 -6.01
C HIS A 72 0.53 -5.36 -7.30
N GLN A 73 1.03 -5.75 -8.47
CA GLN A 73 0.32 -5.55 -9.74
C GLN A 73 -1.06 -6.21 -9.74
N ARG A 74 -1.17 -7.41 -9.15
CA ARG A 74 -2.42 -8.12 -8.82
C ARG A 74 -3.50 -7.92 -9.90
N SER A 75 -4.59 -7.19 -9.61
CA SER A 75 -5.69 -6.93 -10.53
C SER A 75 -5.53 -5.66 -11.38
N ALA A 76 -4.39 -4.98 -11.32
CA ALA A 76 -4.22 -3.67 -11.96
C ALA A 76 -4.51 -3.70 -13.46
N TRP A 77 -3.94 -4.69 -14.16
CA TRP A 77 -4.05 -4.77 -15.61
C TRP A 77 -5.45 -5.19 -16.08
N ARG A 78 -6.16 -6.00 -15.29
CA ARG A 78 -7.57 -6.31 -15.54
C ARG A 78 -8.43 -5.05 -15.41
N TYR A 79 -8.31 -4.31 -14.32
CA TYR A 79 -9.04 -3.06 -14.11
C TYR A 79 -8.72 -2.01 -15.17
N ARG A 80 -7.46 -1.90 -15.61
CA ARG A 80 -7.08 -1.04 -16.74
C ARG A 80 -7.90 -1.37 -17.99
N ARG A 81 -8.02 -2.64 -18.36
CA ARG A 81 -8.74 -3.07 -19.55
C ARG A 81 -10.25 -2.90 -19.42
N GLU A 82 -10.81 -3.27 -18.26
CA GLU A 82 -12.26 -3.24 -18.04
C GLU A 82 -12.81 -1.83 -17.87
N PHE A 83 -12.10 -0.96 -17.15
CA PHE A 83 -12.58 0.37 -16.76
C PHE A 83 -11.86 1.51 -17.48
N ARG A 84 -10.86 1.23 -18.29
CA ARG A 84 -9.96 2.23 -18.90
C ARG A 84 -9.28 3.11 -17.86
N ALA A 85 -9.05 2.59 -16.66
CA ALA A 85 -8.37 3.28 -15.58
C ALA A 85 -6.87 3.41 -15.90
N LYS A 86 -6.29 4.58 -15.62
CA LYS A 86 -4.85 4.80 -15.84
C LYS A 86 -4.02 4.15 -14.76
N VAL A 87 -3.00 3.37 -15.13
CA VAL A 87 -2.04 2.77 -14.20
C VAL A 87 -0.84 3.68 -14.01
N HIS A 88 -0.59 4.06 -12.75
CA HIS A 88 0.56 4.83 -12.32
C HIS A 88 1.51 3.89 -11.55
N ALA A 89 2.79 3.87 -11.93
CA ALA A 89 3.81 3.08 -11.26
C ALA A 89 5.06 3.93 -10.96
N PRO A 90 5.86 3.59 -9.95
CA PRO A 90 7.11 4.29 -9.69
C PRO A 90 8.04 4.28 -10.90
N GLU A 91 8.74 5.38 -11.12
CA GLU A 91 9.80 5.43 -12.12
C GLU A 91 10.90 4.41 -11.79
N GLY A 92 11.46 3.80 -12.83
CA GLY A 92 12.57 2.85 -12.70
C GLY A 92 12.15 1.40 -12.41
N TRP A 93 10.86 1.06 -12.41
CA TRP A 93 10.44 -0.35 -12.38
C TRP A 93 10.58 -1.01 -13.75
N SER A 94 11.29 -2.15 -13.78
CA SER A 94 11.46 -2.99 -14.97
C SER A 94 10.56 -4.22 -15.00
N ASP A 95 10.06 -4.64 -13.84
CA ASP A 95 9.41 -5.96 -13.66
C ASP A 95 7.87 -5.87 -13.65
N LEU A 96 7.32 -4.97 -14.47
CA LEU A 96 5.89 -4.87 -14.68
C LEU A 96 5.44 -5.80 -15.80
N ASP A 97 4.28 -6.46 -15.61
CA ASP A 97 3.68 -7.35 -16.62
C ASP A 97 3.23 -6.57 -17.86
N GLU A 98 2.82 -5.29 -17.70
CA GLU A 98 2.45 -4.38 -18.77
C GLU A 98 3.07 -2.98 -18.52
N LYS A 99 3.23 -2.19 -19.58
CA LYS A 99 3.71 -0.80 -19.46
C LYS A 99 2.66 0.07 -18.76
N PRO A 100 3.01 0.82 -17.70
CA PRO A 100 2.09 1.75 -17.06
C PRO A 100 1.76 2.94 -17.96
N ASP A 101 0.62 3.60 -17.72
CA ASP A 101 0.20 4.79 -18.46
C ASP A 101 0.95 6.04 -18.02
N ALA A 102 1.43 6.07 -16.79
CA ALA A 102 2.27 7.13 -16.23
C ALA A 102 3.23 6.57 -15.19
N THR A 103 4.38 7.23 -15.04
CA THR A 103 5.32 6.97 -13.95
C THR A 103 5.31 8.15 -12.98
N TYR A 104 5.73 7.89 -11.72
CA TYR A 104 5.81 8.91 -10.69
C TYR A 104 7.07 8.73 -9.83
N ARG A 105 7.47 9.81 -9.17
CA ARG A 105 8.53 9.89 -8.16
C ARG A 105 7.96 10.35 -6.83
N GLU A 106 8.81 10.35 -5.80
CA GLU A 106 8.46 10.95 -4.52
C GLU A 106 8.00 12.41 -4.68
N GLY A 107 6.86 12.73 -4.08
CA GLY A 107 6.31 14.10 -4.08
C GLY A 107 5.48 14.47 -5.30
N ASP A 108 5.46 13.65 -6.35
CA ASP A 108 4.60 13.91 -7.50
C ASP A 108 3.12 13.86 -7.10
N PRO A 109 2.26 14.74 -7.65
CA PRO A 109 0.82 14.69 -7.37
C PRO A 109 0.19 13.46 -8.04
N LEU A 110 -0.37 12.57 -7.24
CA LEU A 110 -1.15 11.44 -7.73
C LEU A 110 -2.65 11.72 -7.63
N PRO A 111 -3.49 11.08 -8.49
CA PRO A 111 -4.94 11.19 -8.39
C PRO A 111 -5.44 10.85 -6.97
N GLY A 112 -6.56 11.44 -6.55
CA GLY A 112 -7.14 11.24 -5.22
C GLY A 112 -6.42 11.98 -4.08
N GLY A 113 -5.42 12.83 -4.38
CA GLY A 113 -4.62 13.54 -3.38
C GLY A 113 -3.63 12.64 -2.64
N ILE A 114 -3.27 11.53 -3.27
CA ILE A 114 -2.29 10.58 -2.76
C ILE A 114 -0.89 11.19 -2.90
N ARG A 115 -0.11 11.16 -1.81
CA ARG A 115 1.28 11.60 -1.80
C ARG A 115 2.21 10.39 -1.76
N PRO A 116 2.97 10.11 -2.82
CA PRO A 116 3.96 9.03 -2.83
C PRO A 116 5.20 9.43 -2.03
N LEU A 117 5.72 8.51 -1.25
CA LEU A 117 6.95 8.64 -0.47
C LEU A 117 7.87 7.49 -0.84
N HIS A 118 9.06 7.78 -1.32
CA HIS A 118 10.04 6.76 -1.68
C HIS A 118 10.52 6.04 -0.43
N ALA A 119 10.32 4.74 -0.33
CA ALA A 119 10.65 3.93 0.83
C ALA A 119 11.41 2.66 0.42
N PRO A 120 12.66 2.82 -0.09
CA PRO A 120 13.44 1.67 -0.53
C PRO A 120 13.76 0.72 0.62
N GLY A 121 13.90 -0.55 0.26
CA GLY A 121 14.14 -1.65 1.20
C GLY A 121 13.51 -2.92 0.69
N PRO A 122 12.18 -2.99 0.53
CA PRO A 122 11.53 -4.10 -0.18
C PRO A 122 11.97 -4.19 -1.65
N GLY A 123 12.17 -3.04 -2.27
CA GLY A 123 12.73 -2.87 -3.62
C GLY A 123 13.33 -1.48 -3.75
N ASN A 124 14.15 -1.24 -4.80
CA ASN A 124 14.79 0.06 -4.99
C ASN A 124 13.79 1.19 -5.28
N ALA A 125 12.75 0.91 -6.05
CA ALA A 125 11.71 1.87 -6.39
C ALA A 125 10.40 1.69 -5.59
N HIS A 126 10.48 1.01 -4.43
CA HIS A 126 9.33 0.82 -3.55
C HIS A 126 8.85 2.16 -2.98
N HIS A 127 7.54 2.36 -2.98
CA HIS A 127 6.88 3.55 -2.42
C HIS A 127 5.80 3.16 -1.41
N VAL A 128 5.62 4.04 -0.45
CA VAL A 128 4.46 4.06 0.46
C VAL A 128 3.64 5.31 0.15
N PHE A 129 2.40 5.35 0.64
CA PHE A 129 1.49 6.45 0.30
C PHE A 129 0.97 7.14 1.54
N HIS A 130 1.01 8.46 1.54
CA HIS A 130 0.43 9.29 2.57
C HIS A 130 -0.88 9.91 2.07
N ILE A 131 -1.92 9.77 2.89
CA ILE A 131 -3.24 10.39 2.71
C ILE A 131 -3.40 11.41 3.83
N ALA A 132 -3.28 12.70 3.49
CA ALA A 132 -3.26 13.79 4.47
C ALA A 132 -4.63 14.13 5.08
N ARG A 133 -5.73 13.49 4.64
CA ARG A 133 -7.07 13.65 5.22
C ARG A 133 -7.05 13.22 6.68
N LYS A 134 -7.49 14.11 7.59
CA LYS A 134 -7.49 13.79 9.03
C LYS A 134 -8.28 12.53 9.35
N PRO A 135 -7.72 11.65 10.21
CA PRO A 135 -6.56 11.84 11.10
C PRO A 135 -5.18 11.60 10.43
N GLY A 136 -5.11 11.45 9.12
CA GLY A 136 -3.91 11.07 8.37
C GLY A 136 -3.72 9.56 8.32
N ALA A 137 -3.39 9.03 7.12
CA ALA A 137 -3.09 7.62 6.95
C ALA A 137 -1.78 7.41 6.18
N LEU A 138 -0.99 6.43 6.61
CA LEU A 138 0.18 5.94 5.91
C LEU A 138 -0.06 4.50 5.44
N LEU A 139 -0.01 4.28 4.14
CA LEU A 139 -0.13 2.97 3.51
C LEU A 139 1.29 2.46 3.22
N CYS A 140 1.76 1.51 4.03
CA CYS A 140 3.18 1.13 4.02
C CYS A 140 3.55 0.01 3.04
N THR A 141 2.58 -0.49 2.26
CA THR A 141 2.78 -1.56 1.26
C THR A 141 3.54 -2.76 1.85
N ASP A 142 4.76 -3.03 1.37
CA ASP A 142 5.62 -4.14 1.81
C ASP A 142 6.73 -3.73 2.80
N LEU A 143 6.72 -2.50 3.33
CA LEU A 143 7.74 -2.09 4.29
C LEU A 143 7.53 -2.75 5.65
N TRP A 144 6.28 -2.80 6.09
CA TRP A 144 5.84 -3.40 7.36
C TRP A 144 4.63 -4.29 7.14
N HIS A 145 4.43 -5.19 8.09
CA HIS A 145 3.21 -5.98 8.20
C HIS A 145 2.75 -6.06 9.67
N VAL A 146 1.52 -6.46 9.89
CA VAL A 146 1.01 -6.68 11.24
C VAL A 146 0.89 -8.16 11.53
N THR A 147 1.32 -8.57 12.71
CA THR A 147 1.24 -9.94 13.21
C THR A 147 0.55 -9.96 14.58
N GLY A 148 0.35 -11.13 15.17
CA GLY A 148 -0.12 -11.24 16.57
C GLY A 148 0.81 -10.58 17.59
N ARG A 149 2.03 -10.20 17.20
CA ARG A 149 3.03 -9.51 18.05
C ARG A 149 3.07 -7.99 17.81
N GLY A 150 2.23 -7.49 16.92
CA GLY A 150 2.17 -6.08 16.52
C GLY A 150 2.81 -5.81 15.17
N VAL A 151 3.25 -4.57 14.94
CA VAL A 151 3.91 -4.16 13.69
C VAL A 151 5.33 -4.71 13.65
N GLU A 152 5.70 -5.31 12.52
CA GLU A 152 7.03 -5.86 12.26
C GLU A 152 7.51 -5.44 10.88
N PHE A 153 8.83 -5.38 10.68
CA PHE A 153 9.38 -5.36 9.32
C PHE A 153 9.06 -6.66 8.63
N LEU A 154 8.87 -6.64 7.32
CA LEU A 154 8.93 -7.88 6.56
C LEU A 154 10.24 -8.62 6.88
N PRO A 155 10.21 -9.97 6.93
CA PRO A 155 11.43 -10.74 7.11
C PRO A 155 12.51 -10.36 6.11
N ASP A 156 13.76 -10.25 6.56
CA ASP A 156 14.90 -9.75 5.76
C ASP A 156 15.06 -10.50 4.41
N LYS A 157 14.64 -11.77 4.34
CA LYS A 157 14.64 -12.56 3.09
C LYS A 157 13.71 -12.02 1.99
N TYR A 158 12.75 -11.16 2.34
CA TYR A 158 11.85 -10.49 1.41
C TYR A 158 12.22 -9.04 1.14
N LEU A 159 13.30 -8.55 1.78
CA LEU A 159 13.80 -7.20 1.59
C LEU A 159 15.02 -7.24 0.67
N SER A 160 15.01 -6.47 -0.41
CA SER A 160 16.18 -6.31 -1.29
C SER A 160 17.35 -5.66 -0.54
N ASN A 161 17.04 -4.79 0.42
CA ASN A 161 18.04 -4.16 1.28
C ASN A 161 17.45 -3.85 2.67
N PRO A 162 17.70 -4.71 3.67
CA PRO A 162 17.16 -4.54 5.02
C PRO A 162 17.58 -3.24 5.71
N ASP A 163 18.80 -2.73 5.47
CA ASP A 163 19.27 -1.49 6.10
C ASP A 163 18.55 -0.28 5.53
N ARG A 164 18.36 -0.22 4.20
CA ARG A 164 17.56 0.83 3.57
C ARG A 164 16.10 0.80 4.00
N ALA A 165 15.53 -0.37 4.29
CA ALA A 165 14.18 -0.47 4.86
C ALA A 165 14.10 0.24 6.22
N ARG A 166 15.13 0.08 7.07
CA ARG A 166 15.22 0.75 8.38
C ARG A 166 15.41 2.26 8.25
N ASP A 167 16.21 2.71 7.28
CA ASP A 167 16.37 4.14 7.00
C ASP A 167 15.07 4.76 6.51
N SER A 168 14.39 4.09 5.59
CA SER A 168 13.05 4.47 5.12
C SER A 168 12.06 4.57 6.29
N ALA A 169 12.03 3.56 7.16
CA ALA A 169 11.17 3.52 8.33
C ALA A 169 11.40 4.74 9.26
N ARG A 170 12.66 5.09 9.55
CA ARG A 170 12.98 6.27 10.38
C ARG A 170 12.48 7.56 9.76
N ARG A 171 12.66 7.74 8.44
CA ARG A 171 12.21 8.93 7.72
C ARG A 171 10.68 9.05 7.69
N LEU A 172 9.97 7.94 7.58
CA LEU A 172 8.51 7.94 7.58
C LEU A 172 7.89 8.37 8.92
N LEU A 173 8.61 8.29 10.03
CA LEU A 173 8.15 8.80 11.32
C LEU A 173 8.06 10.35 11.37
N GLU A 174 8.63 11.05 10.40
CA GLU A 174 8.50 12.51 10.27
C GLU A 174 7.16 12.92 9.63
N VAL A 175 6.45 11.97 9.03
CA VAL A 175 5.13 12.20 8.43
C VAL A 175 4.05 12.19 9.50
N ASP A 176 3.05 13.06 9.36
CA ASP A 176 1.91 13.11 10.26
C ASP A 176 0.82 12.13 9.82
N PHE A 177 0.62 11.07 10.62
CA PHE A 177 -0.44 10.08 10.44
C PHE A 177 -0.81 9.43 11.77
N ASP A 178 -2.06 8.99 11.88
CA ASP A 178 -2.55 8.23 13.03
C ASP A 178 -3.03 6.83 12.61
N VAL A 179 -3.47 6.68 11.36
CA VAL A 179 -3.84 5.40 10.77
C VAL A 179 -2.67 4.79 10.02
N LEU A 180 -2.35 3.52 10.30
CA LEU A 180 -1.29 2.78 9.60
C LEU A 180 -1.90 1.59 8.86
N CYS A 181 -1.68 1.56 7.55
CA CYS A 181 -2.23 0.60 6.61
C CYS A 181 -1.13 -0.29 6.04
N PHE A 182 -1.41 -1.58 5.81
CA PHE A 182 -0.46 -2.60 5.39
C PHE A 182 -0.86 -3.22 4.06
N GLY A 183 0.09 -3.81 3.35
CA GLY A 183 -0.17 -4.71 2.22
C GLY A 183 -0.60 -6.12 2.69
N HIS A 184 -0.31 -6.44 3.98
CA HIS A 184 -0.59 -7.73 4.62
C HIS A 184 -0.96 -7.53 6.09
N GLY A 185 -2.26 -7.51 6.39
CA GLY A 185 -2.84 -7.39 7.72
C GLY A 185 -3.72 -6.16 7.91
N ASP A 186 -4.59 -6.22 8.92
CA ASP A 186 -5.59 -5.21 9.17
C ASP A 186 -5.00 -3.85 9.57
N PRO A 187 -5.57 -2.73 9.13
CA PRO A 187 -5.10 -1.40 9.49
C PRO A 187 -5.15 -1.13 11.00
N ILE A 188 -4.15 -0.41 11.51
CA ILE A 188 -4.19 0.19 12.85
C ILE A 188 -4.91 1.52 12.73
N MET A 189 -6.12 1.59 13.29
CA MET A 189 -7.03 2.72 13.14
C MET A 189 -6.69 3.93 14.02
N LYS A 190 -5.84 3.74 15.04
CA LYS A 190 -5.40 4.79 15.98
C LYS A 190 -4.05 4.43 16.56
N GLY A 191 -3.17 5.44 16.72
CA GLY A 191 -1.83 5.22 17.26
C GLY A 191 -0.86 4.55 16.28
N GLY A 192 -1.15 4.55 14.97
CA GLY A 192 -0.31 3.91 13.96
C GLY A 192 1.12 4.45 13.92
N ARG A 193 1.29 5.78 14.08
CA ARG A 193 2.63 6.39 14.15
C ARG A 193 3.39 5.95 15.40
N GLN A 194 2.69 5.82 16.54
CA GLN A 194 3.31 5.31 17.76
C GLN A 194 3.76 3.86 17.59
N ALA A 195 2.91 2.99 17.02
CA ALA A 195 3.25 1.59 16.75
C ALA A 195 4.47 1.47 15.82
N ALA A 196 4.55 2.28 14.76
CA ALA A 196 5.72 2.35 13.88
C ALA A 196 6.99 2.84 14.62
N SER A 197 6.87 3.85 15.49
CA SER A 197 7.98 4.36 16.32
C SER A 197 8.51 3.29 17.26
N ASP A 198 7.62 2.54 17.90
CA ASP A 198 8.00 1.47 18.84
C ASP A 198 8.71 0.32 18.12
N LEU A 199 8.25 -0.05 16.91
CA LEU A 199 8.94 -1.00 16.05
C LEU A 199 10.37 -0.54 15.75
N VAL A 200 10.54 0.70 15.27
CA VAL A 200 11.86 1.24 14.88
C VAL A 200 12.81 1.27 16.09
N LYS A 201 12.33 1.65 17.27
CA LYS A 201 13.14 1.66 18.51
C LYS A 201 13.54 0.23 18.92
N LYS A 202 12.60 -0.71 18.89
CA LYS A 202 12.84 -2.12 19.23
C LYS A 202 13.85 -2.78 18.29
N ASP A 203 13.71 -2.57 16.98
CA ASP A 203 14.64 -3.10 15.96
C ASP A 203 16.05 -2.52 16.17
N ALA A 204 16.17 -1.21 16.41
CA ALA A 204 17.45 -0.56 16.66
C ALA A 204 18.14 -1.07 17.92
N ALA A 205 17.42 -1.34 19.01
CA ALA A 205 17.95 -1.92 20.22
C ALA A 205 18.44 -3.36 20.00
N ALA A 206 17.65 -4.20 19.31
CA ALA A 206 18.01 -5.57 19.02
C ALA A 206 19.26 -5.70 18.14
N ARG A 207 19.49 -4.74 17.22
CA ARG A 207 20.68 -4.72 16.34
C ARG A 207 21.96 -4.25 17.06
N LYS A 208 21.85 -3.44 18.09
CA LYS A 208 23.01 -3.03 18.92
C LYS A 208 23.51 -4.15 19.86
N SER A 209 22.66 -5.16 20.10
CA SER A 209 22.95 -6.30 20.98
C SER A 209 23.55 -7.51 20.25
N ARG A 210 23.70 -7.43 18.94
CA ARG A 210 24.33 -8.43 18.06
C ARG A 210 25.74 -8.03 17.67
#